data_0b5108c7a2443f0076d98069cb0c45cb
#
_entry.id   0b5108c7a2443f0076d98069cb0c45cb
#
_cell.length_a   1.000
_cell.length_b   1.000
_cell.length_c   1.000
_cell.angle_alpha   90.00
_cell.angle_beta   90.00
_cell.angle_gamma   90.00
#
_symmetry.space_group_name_H-M   'P 1'
#
loop_
_entity.id
_entity.type
_entity.pdbx_description
1 polymer ?
#
loop_
_entity_poly.entity_id
_entity_poly.type
_entity_poly.pdbx_seq_one_letter_code
_entity_poly.pdbx_strand_id
1 'polypeptide(L)'
;MGSADTSQFIGYGRIFVDFEDLVTALSPPPNRIGKSSGEHEHHLYEGAVMVAYAMHLLRTQDTRHVRVHPDGEHGKQFDFSGWLLRRDFAKVSSIGTTSYGGLYRNAAGQEITVNPKSGLGDVVAEVGSQVISAECKGGIINTRHSGQVSRLYKGLCETVGLLMATPSQGRQVAVVPFTESTLRLAERLAPRCALAGIEIALVGSRGEVRDVKPIAVAG
;
A
#
# COMPACT_ATOMS: atom_id res chain seq x y z
N MET A 1 8.35 -12.44 -52.85
CA MET A 1 8.22 -11.07 -52.33
C MET A 1 7.16 -11.12 -51.25
N GLY A 2 7.57 -11.33 -50.00
CA GLY A 2 6.69 -11.44 -48.85
C GLY A 2 6.80 -10.18 -48.04
N SER A 3 5.66 -9.50 -47.88
CA SER A 3 5.48 -8.35 -47.01
C SER A 3 5.46 -8.85 -45.55
N ALA A 4 6.39 -8.40 -44.74
CA ALA A 4 6.41 -8.65 -43.30
C ALA A 4 5.40 -7.72 -42.62
N ASP A 5 4.43 -8.33 -41.98
CA ASP A 5 3.46 -7.64 -41.11
C ASP A 5 4.13 -7.28 -39.79
N THR A 6 4.37 -5.99 -39.61
CA THR A 6 4.94 -5.43 -38.39
C THR A 6 3.79 -5.06 -37.47
N SER A 7 3.22 -6.05 -36.76
CA SER A 7 2.25 -5.81 -35.71
C SER A 7 2.92 -5.07 -34.54
N GLN A 8 2.49 -3.82 -34.37
CA GLN A 8 2.92 -2.90 -33.33
C GLN A 8 2.65 -3.49 -31.94
N PHE A 9 3.73 -3.81 -31.25
CA PHE A 9 3.70 -3.94 -29.79
C PHE A 9 3.47 -2.54 -29.20
N ILE A 10 2.22 -2.25 -28.83
CA ILE A 10 1.92 -1.12 -27.96
C ILE A 10 2.45 -1.48 -26.58
N GLY A 11 3.70 -1.08 -26.34
CA GLY A 11 4.31 -1.15 -25.01
C GLY A 11 3.55 -0.21 -24.08
N TYR A 12 2.77 -0.77 -23.16
CA TYR A 12 2.36 -0.04 -21.96
C TYR A 12 3.61 0.38 -21.23
N GLY A 13 4.01 1.63 -21.43
CA GLY A 13 5.10 2.25 -20.68
C GLY A 13 4.79 2.11 -19.19
N ARG A 14 5.58 1.31 -18.48
CA ARG A 14 5.60 1.32 -17.03
C ARG A 14 6.00 2.74 -16.63
N ILE A 15 5.04 3.55 -16.22
CA ILE A 15 5.33 4.80 -15.53
C ILE A 15 5.92 4.37 -14.19
N PHE A 16 7.23 4.30 -14.11
CA PHE A 16 7.95 4.12 -12.86
C PHE A 16 7.69 5.36 -12.02
N VAL A 17 6.76 5.27 -11.10
CA VAL A 17 6.61 6.28 -10.08
C VAL A 17 7.54 5.89 -8.95
N ASP A 18 8.58 6.69 -8.78
CA ASP A 18 9.60 6.51 -7.78
C ASP A 18 9.31 7.44 -6.60
N PHE A 19 8.85 6.86 -5.51
CA PHE A 19 8.63 7.58 -4.26
C PHE A 19 9.81 7.35 -3.31
N GLU A 20 10.94 7.99 -3.57
CA GLU A 20 12.16 7.85 -2.77
C GLU A 20 11.96 8.17 -1.27
N ASP A 21 10.96 8.97 -0.93
CA ASP A 21 10.65 9.44 0.44
C ASP A 21 9.55 8.64 1.17
N LEU A 22 9.18 7.46 0.68
CA LEU A 22 8.27 6.54 1.38
C LEU A 22 8.95 5.84 2.57
N VAL A 23 10.24 5.61 2.46
CA VAL A 23 11.03 4.87 3.45
C VAL A 23 11.75 5.84 4.37
N THR A 24 11.61 5.64 5.68
CA THR A 24 12.37 6.36 6.68
C THR A 24 13.56 5.50 7.13
N ALA A 25 14.78 6.00 6.92
CA ALA A 25 16.00 5.36 7.39
C ALA A 25 16.30 5.78 8.83
N LEU A 26 16.38 4.82 9.76
CA LEU A 26 16.68 5.06 11.17
C LEU A 26 17.86 4.22 11.64
N SER A 27 18.64 4.77 12.56
CA SER A 27 19.69 4.00 13.25
C SER A 27 19.05 2.86 14.04
N PRO A 28 19.52 1.61 13.90
CA PRO A 28 18.99 0.49 14.64
C PRO A 28 19.31 0.65 16.14
N PRO A 29 18.42 0.22 17.05
CA PRO A 29 18.74 0.17 18.46
C PRO A 29 19.85 -0.87 18.72
N PRO A 30 20.53 -0.80 19.88
CA PRO A 30 21.74 -1.62 20.17
C PRO A 30 21.58 -3.12 19.92
N ASN A 31 20.43 -3.69 20.24
CA ASN A 31 20.13 -5.11 20.08
C ASN A 31 19.85 -5.53 18.63
N ARG A 32 19.80 -4.58 17.69
CA ARG A 32 19.56 -4.84 16.25
C ARG A 32 20.69 -4.34 15.34
N ILE A 33 21.77 -3.81 15.90
CA ILE A 33 22.96 -3.42 15.12
C ILE A 33 23.45 -4.62 14.31
N GLY A 34 23.73 -4.42 13.02
CA GLY A 34 24.16 -5.46 12.08
C GLY A 34 23.08 -6.48 11.70
N LYS A 35 21.81 -6.25 12.05
CA LYS A 35 20.67 -7.10 11.69
C LYS A 35 19.86 -6.55 10.50
N SER A 36 20.34 -5.53 9.83
CA SER A 36 19.76 -4.97 8.60
C SER A 36 20.72 -5.15 7.44
N SER A 37 20.21 -5.09 6.21
CA SER A 37 21.06 -4.92 5.04
C SER A 37 21.42 -3.42 4.93
N GLY A 38 22.64 -3.06 5.36
CA GLY A 38 23.11 -1.69 5.46
C GLY A 38 23.16 -1.18 6.91
N GLU A 39 23.55 0.09 7.07
CA GLU A 39 23.79 0.73 8.37
C GLU A 39 22.51 1.12 9.10
N HIS A 40 21.43 1.37 8.35
CA HIS A 40 20.15 1.84 8.86
C HIS A 40 19.04 0.81 8.67
N GLU A 41 18.05 0.85 9.55
CA GLU A 41 16.77 0.16 9.35
C GLU A 41 15.88 1.01 8.44
N HIS A 42 15.30 0.39 7.42
CA HIS A 42 14.39 1.03 6.48
C HIS A 42 12.95 0.77 6.91
N HIS A 43 12.33 1.77 7.50
CA HIS A 43 10.96 1.71 7.97
C HIS A 43 10.00 2.17 6.86
N LEU A 44 9.16 1.27 6.37
CA LEU A 44 7.99 1.60 5.57
C LEU A 44 6.79 1.64 6.54
N TYR A 45 6.51 2.85 7.05
CA TYR A 45 5.43 3.04 8.02
C TYR A 45 4.07 2.75 7.40
N GLU A 46 3.08 2.43 8.22
CA GLU A 46 1.72 2.10 7.78
C GLU A 46 1.10 3.24 6.96
N GLY A 47 1.27 4.49 7.39
CA GLY A 47 0.84 5.65 6.61
C GLY A 47 1.47 5.75 5.22
N ALA A 48 2.74 5.35 5.08
CA ALA A 48 3.42 5.28 3.78
C ALA A 48 2.83 4.17 2.89
N VAL A 49 2.50 3.01 3.46
CA VAL A 49 1.80 1.92 2.75
C VAL A 49 0.44 2.39 2.27
N MET A 50 -0.34 3.07 3.13
CA MET A 50 -1.65 3.62 2.78
C MET A 50 -1.58 4.56 1.58
N VAL A 51 -0.69 5.57 1.61
CA VAL A 51 -0.61 6.54 0.50
C VAL A 51 -0.05 5.93 -0.78
N ALA A 52 0.90 4.99 -0.70
CA ALA A 52 1.41 4.28 -1.86
C ALA A 52 0.30 3.47 -2.53
N TYR A 53 -0.53 2.77 -1.75
CA TYR A 53 -1.66 2.02 -2.26
C TYR A 53 -2.76 2.94 -2.81
N ALA A 54 -3.06 4.06 -2.15
CA ALA A 54 -3.99 5.07 -2.66
C ALA A 54 -3.55 5.62 -4.03
N MET A 55 -2.28 5.96 -4.18
CA MET A 55 -1.70 6.39 -5.45
C MET A 55 -1.74 5.29 -6.53
N HIS A 56 -1.56 4.03 -6.14
CA HIS A 56 -1.72 2.88 -7.03
C HIS A 56 -3.16 2.81 -7.56
N LEU A 57 -4.16 2.92 -6.71
CA LEU A 57 -5.57 2.89 -7.12
C LEU A 57 -5.91 4.04 -8.07
N LEU A 58 -5.47 5.28 -7.79
CA LEU A 58 -5.68 6.43 -8.67
C LEU A 58 -5.06 6.27 -10.07
N ARG A 59 -4.03 5.43 -10.21
CA ARG A 59 -3.34 5.20 -11.50
C ARG A 59 -3.85 3.99 -12.26
N THR A 60 -4.35 2.97 -11.56
CA THR A 60 -4.63 1.67 -12.16
C THR A 60 -6.11 1.33 -12.21
N GLN A 61 -6.94 2.04 -11.44
CA GLN A 61 -8.38 1.84 -11.39
C GLN A 61 -9.10 3.04 -12.01
N ASP A 62 -10.31 2.82 -12.49
CA ASP A 62 -11.19 3.90 -12.95
C ASP A 62 -11.82 4.62 -11.75
N THR A 63 -10.97 5.32 -11.00
CA THR A 63 -11.37 6.16 -9.86
C THR A 63 -10.59 7.47 -9.87
N ARG A 64 -11.24 8.52 -9.40
CA ARG A 64 -10.60 9.84 -9.22
C ARG A 64 -10.50 10.24 -7.75
N HIS A 65 -11.07 9.43 -6.85
CA HIS A 65 -11.11 9.75 -5.44
C HIS A 65 -10.80 8.52 -4.59
N VAL A 66 -9.83 8.67 -3.70
CA VAL A 66 -9.44 7.65 -2.71
C VAL A 66 -9.49 8.27 -1.31
N ARG A 67 -10.04 7.54 -0.35
CA ARG A 67 -10.03 7.90 1.06
C ARG A 67 -8.97 7.11 1.80
N VAL A 68 -8.22 7.78 2.65
CA VAL A 68 -7.19 7.22 3.53
C VAL A 68 -7.58 7.53 4.98
N HIS A 69 -7.60 6.52 5.84
CA HIS A 69 -8.09 6.60 7.21
C HIS A 69 -6.97 6.30 8.23
N PRO A 70 -5.96 7.19 8.37
CA PRO A 70 -4.90 6.99 9.35
C PRO A 70 -5.42 7.26 10.76
N ASP A 71 -4.97 6.45 11.72
CA ASP A 71 -5.13 6.80 13.13
C ASP A 71 -4.11 7.86 13.61
N GLY A 72 -4.22 8.28 14.87
CA GLY A 72 -3.35 9.33 15.43
C GLY A 72 -1.87 8.93 15.49
N GLU A 73 -1.54 7.64 15.61
CA GLU A 73 -0.15 7.16 15.64
C GLU A 73 0.45 7.18 14.24
N HIS A 74 -0.33 6.84 13.21
CA HIS A 74 0.13 6.93 11.81
C HIS A 74 0.51 8.37 11.44
N GLY A 75 -0.29 9.36 11.87
CA GLY A 75 -0.01 10.77 11.62
C GLY A 75 1.21 11.33 12.34
N LYS A 76 1.68 10.68 13.42
CA LYS A 76 2.95 11.01 14.09
C LYS A 76 4.17 10.44 13.38
N GLN A 77 4.00 9.33 12.68
CA GLN A 77 5.09 8.58 12.05
C GLN A 77 5.27 8.92 10.57
N PHE A 78 4.22 9.44 9.92
CA PHE A 78 4.23 9.77 8.50
C PHE A 78 3.58 11.13 8.23
N ASP A 79 4.29 12.03 7.54
CA ASP A 79 3.81 13.35 7.15
C ASP A 79 2.92 13.29 5.90
N PHE A 80 1.65 12.93 6.08
CA PHE A 80 0.66 12.85 5.00
C PHE A 80 0.55 14.16 4.21
N SER A 81 0.49 15.30 4.91
CA SER A 81 0.31 16.60 4.26
C SER A 81 1.51 16.97 3.40
N GLY A 82 2.71 16.95 3.97
CA GLY A 82 3.92 17.28 3.23
C GLY A 82 4.21 16.29 2.10
N TRP A 83 3.91 14.99 2.31
CA TRP A 83 4.08 13.97 1.27
C TRP A 83 3.16 14.21 0.06
N LEU A 84 1.89 14.54 0.29
CA LEU A 84 0.92 14.84 -0.76
C LEU A 84 1.24 16.16 -1.49
N LEU A 85 1.62 17.21 -0.73
CA LEU A 85 2.01 18.50 -1.31
C LEU A 85 3.22 18.37 -2.25
N ARG A 86 4.22 17.56 -1.91
CA ARG A 86 5.37 17.28 -2.79
C ARG A 86 5.00 16.53 -4.08
N ARG A 87 3.76 16.08 -4.22
CA ARG A 87 3.20 15.36 -5.40
C ARG A 87 2.07 16.12 -6.05
N ASP A 88 2.11 17.44 -5.90
CA ASP A 88 1.18 18.39 -6.52
C ASP A 88 -0.28 18.22 -6.09
N PHE A 89 -0.53 17.54 -4.95
CA PHE A 89 -1.84 17.50 -4.32
C PHE A 89 -1.99 18.67 -3.35
N ALA A 90 -2.65 19.73 -3.79
CA ALA A 90 -2.96 20.88 -2.93
C ALA A 90 -4.08 20.56 -1.95
N LYS A 91 -3.96 21.01 -0.70
CA LYS A 91 -5.02 20.87 0.30
C LYS A 91 -6.18 21.83 -0.01
N VAL A 92 -7.35 21.28 -0.33
CA VAL A 92 -8.55 22.03 -0.71
C VAL A 92 -9.40 22.40 0.51
N SER A 93 -9.51 21.47 1.48
CA SER A 93 -10.26 21.70 2.72
C SER A 93 -9.68 20.87 3.86
N SER A 94 -9.97 21.28 5.10
CA SER A 94 -9.58 20.53 6.31
C SER A 94 -10.68 19.57 6.75
N ILE A 95 -10.28 18.42 7.31
CA ILE A 95 -11.19 17.42 7.89
C ILE A 95 -10.70 17.07 9.29
N GLY A 96 -11.58 17.18 10.27
CA GLY A 96 -11.23 16.97 11.67
C GLY A 96 -10.32 18.05 12.23
N THR A 97 -9.57 17.73 13.28
CA THR A 97 -8.73 18.68 14.04
C THR A 97 -7.22 18.48 13.79
N THR A 98 -6.83 17.46 13.05
CA THR A 98 -5.41 17.21 12.74
C THR A 98 -4.92 18.08 11.60
N SER A 99 -3.63 18.46 11.60
CA SER A 99 -3.02 19.27 10.54
C SER A 99 -3.05 18.57 9.17
N TYR A 100 -2.98 17.25 9.15
CA TYR A 100 -2.96 16.44 7.93
C TYR A 100 -4.35 16.02 7.43
N GLY A 101 -5.39 16.06 8.27
CA GLY A 101 -6.75 15.74 7.85
C GLY A 101 -7.28 16.74 6.82
N GLY A 102 -7.78 16.26 5.68
CA GLY A 102 -8.27 17.14 4.63
C GLY A 102 -8.53 16.44 3.30
N LEU A 103 -9.15 17.18 2.40
CA LEU A 103 -9.25 16.86 0.98
C LEU A 103 -8.06 17.46 0.25
N TYR A 104 -7.35 16.64 -0.49
CA TYR A 104 -6.21 17.02 -1.33
C TYR A 104 -6.56 16.74 -2.78
N ARG A 105 -6.24 17.67 -3.68
CA ARG A 105 -6.54 17.55 -5.13
C ARG A 105 -5.32 17.97 -5.95
N ASN A 106 -5.04 17.22 -7.03
CA ASN A 106 -4.02 17.57 -7.99
C ASN A 106 -4.62 18.28 -9.24
N ALA A 107 -3.75 18.79 -10.11
CA ALA A 107 -4.17 19.49 -11.34
C ALA A 107 -4.95 18.60 -12.33
N ALA A 108 -4.79 17.28 -12.26
CA ALA A 108 -5.57 16.33 -13.07
C ALA A 108 -6.97 16.04 -12.51
N GLY A 109 -7.34 16.67 -11.39
CA GLY A 109 -8.62 16.48 -10.71
C GLY A 109 -8.73 15.17 -9.92
N GLN A 110 -7.61 14.49 -9.66
CA GLN A 110 -7.59 13.35 -8.75
C GLN A 110 -7.58 13.84 -7.31
N GLU A 111 -8.26 13.10 -6.43
CA GLU A 111 -8.48 13.49 -5.05
C GLU A 111 -8.04 12.39 -4.08
N ILE A 112 -7.41 12.82 -2.99
CA ILE A 112 -7.15 11.99 -1.81
C ILE A 112 -7.74 12.68 -0.60
N THR A 113 -8.67 12.01 0.07
CA THR A 113 -9.20 12.45 1.36
C THR A 113 -8.44 11.74 2.47
N VAL A 114 -7.73 12.49 3.31
CA VAL A 114 -7.13 11.98 4.54
C VAL A 114 -8.08 12.28 5.69
N ASN A 115 -8.72 11.24 6.23
CA ASN A 115 -9.71 11.37 7.29
C ASN A 115 -9.27 10.56 8.52
N PRO A 116 -8.93 11.23 9.65
CA PRO A 116 -8.49 10.55 10.87
C PRO A 116 -9.55 9.70 11.57
N LYS A 117 -10.79 9.72 11.10
CA LYS A 117 -11.85 8.85 11.62
C LYS A 117 -11.83 7.51 10.89
N SER A 118 -12.11 6.43 11.64
CA SER A 118 -12.23 5.08 11.09
C SER A 118 -13.22 5.03 9.90
N GLY A 119 -12.86 4.24 8.90
CA GLY A 119 -13.66 3.97 7.69
C GLY A 119 -13.98 2.48 7.55
N LEU A 120 -14.27 2.05 6.32
CA LEU A 120 -14.45 0.63 5.94
C LEU A 120 -13.12 -0.12 5.83
N GLY A 121 -12.01 0.54 6.13
CA GLY A 121 -10.64 0.08 6.05
C GLY A 121 -9.71 1.31 6.02
N ASP A 122 -8.41 1.05 6.01
CA ASP A 122 -7.37 2.08 5.99
C ASP A 122 -7.34 2.87 4.68
N VAL A 123 -7.63 2.19 3.56
CA VAL A 123 -7.75 2.82 2.23
C VAL A 123 -9.04 2.36 1.56
N VAL A 124 -9.85 3.31 1.10
CA VAL A 124 -11.15 3.04 0.47
C VAL A 124 -11.27 3.81 -0.85
N ALA A 125 -11.66 3.12 -1.92
CA ALA A 125 -11.97 3.73 -3.21
C ALA A 125 -13.27 3.20 -3.78
N GLU A 126 -13.99 4.04 -4.52
CA GLU A 126 -15.13 3.64 -5.34
C GLU A 126 -14.68 3.54 -6.79
N VAL A 127 -14.92 2.38 -7.42
CA VAL A 127 -14.53 2.07 -8.79
C VAL A 127 -15.75 1.55 -9.52
N GLY A 128 -16.37 2.39 -10.32
CA GLY A 128 -17.68 2.08 -10.90
C GLY A 128 -18.72 1.80 -9.81
N SER A 129 -19.34 0.62 -9.82
CA SER A 129 -20.31 0.19 -8.80
C SER A 129 -19.68 -0.61 -7.64
N GLN A 130 -18.36 -0.80 -7.63
CA GLN A 130 -17.67 -1.58 -6.62
C GLN A 130 -16.92 -0.69 -5.65
N VAL A 131 -16.85 -1.11 -4.39
CA VAL A 131 -15.97 -0.52 -3.39
C VAL A 131 -14.72 -1.39 -3.27
N ILE A 132 -13.55 -0.76 -3.24
CA ILE A 132 -12.29 -1.40 -2.83
C ILE A 132 -12.01 -0.92 -1.43
N SER A 133 -11.87 -1.83 -0.47
CA SER A 133 -11.42 -1.54 0.88
C SER A 133 -10.14 -2.31 1.18
N ALA A 134 -9.16 -1.63 1.76
CA ALA A 134 -7.88 -2.23 2.09
C ALA A 134 -7.51 -1.99 3.54
N GLU A 135 -6.96 -3.02 4.18
CA GLU A 135 -6.27 -2.95 5.45
C GLU A 135 -4.76 -2.95 5.21
N CYS A 136 -4.04 -2.05 5.86
CA CYS A 136 -2.64 -1.81 5.64
C CYS A 136 -1.81 -2.12 6.89
N LYS A 137 -0.59 -2.63 6.73
CA LYS A 137 0.42 -2.69 7.80
C LYS A 137 1.77 -2.29 7.25
N GLY A 138 2.53 -1.59 8.11
CA GLY A 138 3.91 -1.20 7.84
C GLY A 138 4.93 -2.17 8.44
N GLY A 139 6.22 -1.84 8.31
CA GLY A 139 7.29 -2.60 8.96
C GLY A 139 8.69 -2.22 8.49
N ILE A 140 9.70 -2.94 9.01
CA ILE A 140 11.10 -2.76 8.62
C ILE A 140 11.41 -3.71 7.46
N ILE A 141 11.70 -3.14 6.30
CA ILE A 141 11.77 -3.90 5.03
C ILE A 141 13.13 -4.51 4.73
N ASN A 142 14.21 -4.01 5.32
CA ASN A 142 15.57 -4.50 5.10
C ASN A 142 16.14 -5.32 6.27
N THR A 143 15.29 -5.81 7.16
CA THR A 143 15.69 -6.49 8.39
C THR A 143 16.04 -7.97 8.17
N ARG A 144 17.07 -8.44 8.89
CA ARG A 144 17.39 -9.87 9.08
C ARG A 144 17.07 -10.34 10.50
N HIS A 145 16.56 -9.45 11.36
CA HIS A 145 16.20 -9.77 12.72
C HIS A 145 14.91 -10.58 12.75
N SER A 146 14.96 -11.81 13.29
CA SER A 146 13.83 -12.75 13.29
C SER A 146 12.54 -12.18 13.89
N GLY A 147 12.66 -11.39 14.98
CA GLY A 147 11.50 -10.73 15.59
C GLY A 147 10.85 -9.68 14.67
N GLN A 148 11.61 -8.96 13.85
CA GLN A 148 11.04 -8.00 12.88
C GLN A 148 10.42 -8.72 11.68
N VAL A 149 11.07 -9.79 11.18
CA VAL A 149 10.47 -10.67 10.15
C VAL A 149 9.16 -11.26 10.65
N SER A 150 9.11 -11.72 11.92
CA SER A 150 7.88 -12.22 12.54
C SER A 150 6.79 -11.14 12.65
N ARG A 151 7.14 -9.86 12.86
CA ARG A 151 6.18 -8.76 12.87
C ARG A 151 5.57 -8.52 11.49
N LEU A 152 6.37 -8.58 10.42
CA LEU A 152 5.86 -8.50 9.05
C LEU A 152 4.84 -9.63 8.75
N TYR A 153 5.15 -10.86 9.20
CA TYR A 153 4.23 -11.99 9.07
C TYR A 153 2.94 -11.77 9.84
N LYS A 154 3.05 -11.33 11.10
CA LYS A 154 1.88 -11.01 11.93
C LYS A 154 1.04 -9.90 11.29
N GLY A 155 1.67 -8.86 10.74
CA GLY A 155 0.98 -7.79 10.04
C GLY A 155 0.14 -8.29 8.87
N LEU A 156 0.68 -9.18 8.02
CA LEU A 156 -0.11 -9.78 6.94
C LEU A 156 -1.26 -10.65 7.47
N CYS A 157 -1.03 -11.46 8.50
CA CYS A 157 -2.10 -12.26 9.10
C CYS A 157 -3.17 -11.39 9.76
N GLU A 158 -2.78 -10.28 10.38
CA GLU A 158 -3.68 -9.31 11.01
C GLU A 158 -4.57 -8.61 9.99
N THR A 159 -4.00 -8.10 8.88
CA THR A 159 -4.79 -7.47 7.80
C THR A 159 -5.81 -8.45 7.22
N VAL A 160 -5.42 -9.68 6.94
CA VAL A 160 -6.34 -10.72 6.46
C VAL A 160 -7.43 -11.01 7.51
N GLY A 161 -7.08 -11.12 8.80
CA GLY A 161 -8.03 -11.36 9.87
C GLY A 161 -9.04 -10.23 10.04
N LEU A 162 -8.60 -8.96 9.96
CA LEU A 162 -9.48 -7.80 10.00
C LEU A 162 -10.46 -7.78 8.82
N LEU A 163 -9.98 -8.06 7.61
CA LEU A 163 -10.83 -8.14 6.42
C LEU A 163 -11.85 -9.28 6.53
N MET A 164 -11.47 -10.43 7.08
CA MET A 164 -12.42 -11.54 7.34
C MET A 164 -13.50 -11.17 8.35
N ALA A 165 -13.20 -10.31 9.32
CA ALA A 165 -14.13 -9.84 10.34
C ALA A 165 -15.04 -8.70 9.86
N THR A 166 -14.68 -8.01 8.78
CA THR A 166 -15.40 -6.86 8.24
C THR A 166 -16.34 -7.30 7.12
N PRO A 167 -17.65 -6.91 7.15
CA PRO A 167 -18.55 -7.23 6.06
C PRO A 167 -18.04 -6.69 4.72
N SER A 168 -17.96 -7.55 3.71
CA SER A 168 -17.52 -7.16 2.37
C SER A 168 -18.60 -6.34 1.67
N GLN A 169 -18.21 -5.17 1.14
CA GLN A 169 -19.01 -4.34 0.26
C GLN A 169 -18.46 -4.31 -1.17
N GLY A 170 -17.51 -5.18 -1.48
CA GLY A 170 -16.83 -5.25 -2.77
C GLY A 170 -15.49 -5.98 -2.65
N ARG A 171 -14.44 -5.44 -3.24
CA ARG A 171 -13.08 -6.02 -3.19
C ARG A 171 -12.41 -5.67 -1.85
N GLN A 172 -11.87 -6.68 -1.18
CA GLN A 172 -11.10 -6.54 0.05
C GLN A 172 -9.64 -6.87 -0.21
N VAL A 173 -8.71 -6.01 0.23
CA VAL A 173 -7.29 -6.13 -0.08
C VAL A 173 -6.42 -6.00 1.18
N ALA A 174 -5.63 -7.02 1.48
CA ALA A 174 -4.59 -6.97 2.50
C ALA A 174 -3.31 -6.37 1.91
N VAL A 175 -2.83 -5.24 2.45
CA VAL A 175 -1.70 -4.49 1.89
C VAL A 175 -0.57 -4.41 2.90
N VAL A 176 0.60 -4.96 2.55
CA VAL A 176 1.77 -5.00 3.44
C VAL A 176 3.07 -4.71 2.66
N PRO A 177 4.18 -4.40 3.35
CA PRO A 177 5.46 -4.18 2.69
C PRO A 177 5.94 -5.40 1.90
N PHE A 178 6.52 -5.15 0.73
CA PHE A 178 7.26 -6.16 -0.02
C PHE A 178 8.59 -6.48 0.65
N THR A 179 8.77 -7.74 0.97
CA THR A 179 10.05 -8.38 1.26
C THR A 179 9.98 -9.82 0.70
N GLU A 180 11.12 -10.45 0.47
CA GLU A 180 11.13 -11.86 0.07
C GLU A 180 10.38 -12.77 1.07
N SER A 181 10.42 -12.41 2.34
CA SER A 181 9.72 -13.13 3.39
C SER A 181 8.20 -12.95 3.33
N THR A 182 7.73 -11.71 3.15
CA THR A 182 6.29 -11.42 3.03
C THR A 182 5.73 -11.97 1.72
N LEU A 183 6.50 -11.94 0.63
CA LEU A 183 6.09 -12.56 -0.64
C LEU A 183 5.82 -14.06 -0.47
N ARG A 184 6.78 -14.82 0.10
CA ARG A 184 6.58 -16.26 0.34
C ARG A 184 5.38 -16.58 1.21
N LEU A 185 5.10 -15.77 2.24
CA LEU A 185 3.91 -15.96 3.06
C LEU A 185 2.64 -15.60 2.29
N ALA A 186 2.64 -14.50 1.54
CA ALA A 186 1.52 -14.06 0.72
C ALA A 186 1.14 -15.09 -0.34
N GLU A 187 2.13 -15.67 -1.05
CA GLU A 187 1.91 -16.74 -2.02
C GLU A 187 1.26 -18.00 -1.39
N ARG A 188 1.62 -18.33 -0.15
CA ARG A 188 1.01 -19.44 0.59
C ARG A 188 -0.42 -19.16 1.05
N LEU A 189 -0.73 -17.89 1.38
CA LEU A 189 -2.05 -17.47 1.84
C LEU A 189 -3.00 -17.18 0.68
N ALA A 190 -2.50 -16.69 -0.45
CA ALA A 190 -3.30 -16.20 -1.57
C ALA A 190 -4.39 -17.17 -2.04
N PRO A 191 -4.19 -18.50 -2.16
CA PRO A 191 -5.26 -19.40 -2.57
C PRO A 191 -6.44 -19.44 -1.60
N ARG A 192 -6.19 -19.39 -0.28
CA ARG A 192 -7.24 -19.37 0.75
C ARG A 192 -7.89 -18.00 0.89
N CYS A 193 -7.11 -16.94 0.79
CA CYS A 193 -7.63 -15.56 0.78
C CYS A 193 -8.58 -15.36 -0.41
N ALA A 194 -8.22 -15.84 -1.60
CA ALA A 194 -9.07 -15.74 -2.79
C ALA A 194 -10.42 -16.44 -2.61
N LEU A 195 -10.46 -17.61 -1.93
CA LEU A 195 -11.72 -18.28 -1.59
C LEU A 195 -12.59 -17.46 -0.62
N ALA A 196 -11.97 -16.63 0.21
CA ALA A 196 -12.66 -15.69 1.10
C ALA A 196 -12.96 -14.33 0.43
N GLY A 197 -12.64 -14.14 -0.86
CA GLY A 197 -12.80 -12.88 -1.56
C GLY A 197 -11.77 -11.80 -1.18
N ILE A 198 -10.64 -12.20 -0.57
CA ILE A 198 -9.56 -11.30 -0.13
C ILE A 198 -8.39 -11.40 -1.09
N GLU A 199 -7.95 -10.25 -1.57
CA GLU A 199 -6.74 -10.09 -2.38
C GLU A 199 -5.55 -9.70 -1.48
N ILE A 200 -4.32 -9.94 -1.95
CA ILE A 200 -3.10 -9.52 -1.26
C ILE A 200 -2.28 -8.66 -2.20
N ALA A 201 -1.87 -7.49 -1.74
CA ALA A 201 -0.97 -6.58 -2.44
C ALA A 201 0.27 -6.27 -1.60
N LEU A 202 1.43 -6.20 -2.24
CA LEU A 202 2.71 -5.90 -1.61
C LEU A 202 3.24 -4.57 -2.10
N VAL A 203 3.63 -3.68 -1.18
CA VAL A 203 4.18 -2.35 -1.47
C VAL A 203 5.68 -2.36 -1.31
N GLY A 204 6.39 -2.03 -2.37
CA GLY A 204 7.84 -1.91 -2.38
C GLY A 204 8.35 -0.59 -1.82
N SER A 205 9.66 -0.48 -1.67
CA SER A 205 10.33 0.67 -1.07
C SER A 205 10.16 1.97 -1.85
N ARG A 206 9.79 1.90 -3.11
CA ARG A 206 9.60 3.05 -4.00
C ARG A 206 8.13 3.24 -4.40
N GLY A 207 7.19 2.58 -3.71
CA GLY A 207 5.76 2.71 -3.93
C GLY A 207 5.21 1.87 -5.09
N GLU A 208 6.01 0.98 -5.63
CA GLU A 208 5.52 -0.05 -6.55
C GLU A 208 4.58 -0.99 -5.81
N VAL A 209 3.46 -1.34 -6.43
CA VAL A 209 2.48 -2.27 -5.87
C VAL A 209 2.42 -3.52 -6.74
N ARG A 210 2.52 -4.67 -6.10
CA ARG A 210 2.46 -5.99 -6.71
C ARG A 210 1.32 -6.80 -6.14
N ASP A 211 0.34 -7.13 -6.98
CA ASP A 211 -0.72 -8.07 -6.62
C ASP A 211 -0.19 -9.50 -6.57
N VAL A 212 -0.51 -10.23 -5.50
CA VAL A 212 -0.14 -11.63 -5.35
C VAL A 212 -1.26 -12.49 -5.90
N LYS A 213 -1.02 -13.12 -7.04
CA LYS A 213 -2.00 -14.01 -7.66
C LYS A 213 -1.98 -15.39 -6.99
N PRO A 214 -3.16 -16.01 -6.75
CA PRO A 214 -3.21 -17.39 -6.30
C PRO A 214 -2.52 -18.30 -7.35
N ILE A 215 -1.55 -19.09 -6.91
CA ILE A 215 -1.00 -20.14 -7.77
C ILE A 215 -2.06 -21.23 -7.81
N ALA A 216 -2.50 -21.60 -9.01
CA ALA A 216 -3.40 -22.73 -9.18
C ALA A 216 -2.72 -23.97 -8.59
N VAL A 217 -3.28 -24.50 -7.50
CA VAL A 217 -2.84 -25.81 -6.98
C VAL A 217 -3.30 -26.83 -8.02
N ALA A 218 -2.33 -27.42 -8.74
CA ALA A 218 -2.62 -28.57 -9.56
C ALA A 218 -3.21 -29.66 -8.65
N GLY A 219 -4.49 -29.97 -8.86
CA GLY A 219 -5.22 -31.01 -8.14
C GLY A 219 -4.74 -32.39 -8.48
#